data_d9484f3c14fa5a84471fbab247625de7
#
_entry.id   d9484f3c14fa5a84471fbab247625de7
#
_cell.length_a   1.000
_cell.length_b   1.000
_cell.length_c   1.000
_cell.angle_alpha   90.00
_cell.angle_beta   90.00
_cell.angle_gamma   90.00
#
_symmetry.space_group_name_H-M   'P 1'
#
loop_
_entity.id
_entity.type
_entity.pdbx_description
1 polymer ?
#
loop_
_entity_poly.entity_id
_entity_poly.type
_entity_poly.pdbx_seq_one_letter_code
_entity_poly.pdbx_strand_id
1 'polypeptide(L)'
;MPKEKNKEKLILDAAIRLFTSKGYQATRMSDISQEVGMSKGLTYFYYKNKEDLFMALTKKAFDQFKDEFREVYLSKGKTGLEKITDLVIRVVDFASKNQILYDAIINFMDLVKKYNQEESRKEIDPLILESQHFQKLLEIHHEPAKFGVMMVSQGIKDGSIRPELQPEITFYTIWSMIIGFEKMLGPVGYDGKEVKINPESLQPGFLKLLQDMLKGTIQASKPATVQTSLF
;
A
#
# COMPACT_ATOMS: atom_id res chain seq x y z
N MET A 1 27.67 -17.86 3.49
CA MET A 1 26.25 -17.47 3.27
C MET A 1 25.80 -16.19 4.00
N PRO A 2 26.25 -15.76 5.20
CA PRO A 2 25.88 -14.42 5.73
C PRO A 2 26.36 -13.23 4.90
N LYS A 3 27.53 -13.35 4.22
CA LYS A 3 28.12 -12.26 3.41
C LYS A 3 27.36 -11.97 2.09
N GLU A 4 26.68 -12.97 1.50
CA GLU A 4 25.93 -12.79 0.25
C GLU A 4 24.59 -12.08 0.50
N LYS A 5 23.82 -12.48 1.51
CA LYS A 5 22.58 -11.78 1.92
C LYS A 5 22.82 -10.30 2.26
N ASN A 6 24.03 -9.97 2.74
CA ASN A 6 24.39 -8.60 3.03
C ASN A 6 24.58 -7.77 1.74
N LYS A 7 25.17 -8.33 0.69
CA LYS A 7 25.37 -7.63 -0.59
C LYS A 7 24.06 -7.40 -1.34
N GLU A 8 23.19 -8.41 -1.39
CA GLU A 8 21.85 -8.30 -1.96
C GLU A 8 21.07 -7.18 -1.28
N LYS A 9 21.06 -7.16 0.06
CA LYS A 9 20.43 -6.11 0.84
C LYS A 9 21.02 -4.72 0.56
N LEU A 10 22.37 -4.61 0.46
CA LEU A 10 23.03 -3.33 0.16
C LEU A 10 22.60 -2.77 -1.20
N ILE A 11 22.53 -3.62 -2.23
CA ILE A 11 22.07 -3.22 -3.57
C ILE A 11 20.61 -2.74 -3.51
N LEU A 12 19.75 -3.48 -2.82
CA LEU A 12 18.33 -3.15 -2.69
C LEU A 12 18.11 -1.83 -1.93
N ASP A 13 18.83 -1.62 -0.83
CA ASP A 13 18.74 -0.38 -0.04
C ASP A 13 19.30 0.82 -0.82
N ALA A 14 20.34 0.66 -1.63
CA ALA A 14 20.83 1.69 -2.54
C ALA A 14 19.82 2.01 -3.66
N ALA A 15 19.18 0.98 -4.22
CA ALA A 15 18.12 1.17 -5.20
C ALA A 15 16.95 1.99 -4.62
N ILE A 16 16.51 1.69 -3.39
CA ILE A 16 15.47 2.46 -2.70
C ILE A 16 15.88 3.93 -2.58
N ARG A 17 17.09 4.23 -2.10
CA ARG A 17 17.58 5.62 -1.99
C ARG A 17 17.60 6.35 -3.33
N LEU A 18 18.12 5.69 -4.37
CA LEU A 18 18.24 6.29 -5.70
C LEU A 18 16.87 6.48 -6.37
N PHE A 19 15.98 5.51 -6.26
CA PHE A 19 14.61 5.63 -6.78
C PHE A 19 13.83 6.74 -6.05
N THR A 20 14.04 6.90 -4.74
CA THR A 20 13.41 7.99 -3.96
C THR A 20 13.97 9.35 -4.37
N SER A 21 15.27 9.48 -4.60
CA SER A 21 15.92 10.79 -4.87
C SER A 21 15.88 11.22 -6.32
N LYS A 22 16.05 10.28 -7.27
CA LYS A 22 16.13 10.55 -8.72
C LYS A 22 14.92 10.06 -9.51
N GLY A 23 14.08 9.23 -8.91
CA GLY A 23 13.00 8.51 -9.60
C GLY A 23 13.48 7.22 -10.28
N TYR A 24 12.54 6.29 -10.47
CA TYR A 24 12.80 4.99 -11.10
C TYR A 24 13.36 5.15 -12.53
N GLN A 25 12.73 6.00 -13.35
CA GLN A 25 13.10 6.15 -14.77
C GLN A 25 14.52 6.71 -14.95
N ALA A 26 14.91 7.69 -14.15
CA ALA A 26 16.23 8.35 -14.25
C ALA A 26 17.37 7.51 -13.63
N THR A 27 17.08 6.46 -12.83
CA THR A 27 18.08 5.61 -12.20
C THR A 27 18.48 4.48 -13.11
N ARG A 28 19.80 4.25 -13.22
CA ARG A 28 20.40 3.14 -13.99
C ARG A 28 21.04 2.12 -13.06
N MET A 29 21.16 0.87 -13.50
CA MET A 29 21.88 -0.18 -12.76
C MET A 29 23.36 0.20 -12.47
N SER A 30 23.98 0.99 -13.35
CA SER A 30 25.33 1.54 -13.13
C SER A 30 25.40 2.49 -11.94
N ASP A 31 24.36 3.31 -11.73
CA ASP A 31 24.31 4.27 -10.61
C ASP A 31 24.23 3.50 -9.28
N ILE A 32 23.44 2.43 -9.27
CA ILE A 32 23.28 1.55 -8.10
C ILE A 32 24.63 0.84 -7.80
N SER A 33 25.31 0.30 -8.84
CA SER A 33 26.62 -0.33 -8.68
C SER A 33 27.64 0.63 -8.08
N GLN A 34 27.67 1.87 -8.55
CA GLN A 34 28.55 2.95 -8.06
C GLN A 34 28.23 3.31 -6.61
N GLU A 35 26.94 3.46 -6.27
CA GLU A 35 26.44 3.82 -4.93
C GLU A 35 26.89 2.79 -3.87
N VAL A 36 26.93 1.50 -4.22
CA VAL A 36 27.34 0.43 -3.29
C VAL A 36 28.82 0.08 -3.38
N GLY A 37 29.58 0.73 -4.27
CA GLY A 37 31.00 0.42 -4.47
C GLY A 37 31.26 -0.99 -5.03
N MET A 38 30.34 -1.52 -5.84
CA MET A 38 30.46 -2.86 -6.44
C MET A 38 30.66 -2.77 -7.94
N SER A 39 31.30 -3.81 -8.53
CA SER A 39 31.39 -3.91 -9.98
C SER A 39 30.00 -4.12 -10.60
N LYS A 40 29.80 -3.63 -11.84
CA LYS A 40 28.54 -3.85 -12.58
C LYS A 40 28.23 -5.35 -12.66
N GLY A 41 29.20 -6.19 -13.01
CA GLY A 41 29.01 -7.64 -13.10
C GLY A 41 28.47 -8.25 -11.81
N LEU A 42 28.93 -7.80 -10.64
CA LEU A 42 28.46 -8.29 -9.36
C LEU A 42 27.01 -7.82 -9.08
N THR A 43 26.67 -6.59 -9.43
CA THR A 43 25.28 -6.09 -9.28
C THR A 43 24.31 -6.87 -10.17
N TYR A 44 24.69 -7.14 -11.43
CA TYR A 44 23.90 -7.95 -12.37
C TYR A 44 23.84 -9.44 -11.99
N PHE A 45 24.77 -9.94 -11.21
CA PHE A 45 24.69 -11.29 -10.65
C PHE A 45 23.55 -11.42 -9.64
N TYR A 46 23.28 -10.40 -8.83
CA TYR A 46 22.18 -10.41 -7.86
C TYR A 46 20.82 -10.05 -8.50
N TYR A 47 20.80 -9.10 -9.41
CA TYR A 47 19.58 -8.64 -10.07
C TYR A 47 19.81 -8.49 -11.57
N LYS A 48 19.12 -9.29 -12.36
CA LYS A 48 19.35 -9.40 -13.82
C LYS A 48 19.20 -8.08 -14.57
N ASN A 49 18.27 -7.23 -14.12
CA ASN A 49 17.96 -5.94 -14.71
C ASN A 49 17.29 -5.04 -13.66
N LYS A 50 16.91 -3.82 -14.05
CA LYS A 50 16.26 -2.85 -13.17
C LYS A 50 14.84 -3.28 -12.79
N GLU A 51 14.15 -3.95 -13.68
CA GLU A 51 12.80 -4.49 -13.50
C GLU A 51 12.81 -5.61 -12.43
N ASP A 52 13.76 -6.52 -12.50
CA ASP A 52 13.95 -7.58 -11.50
C ASP A 52 14.28 -7.00 -10.11
N LEU A 53 15.15 -5.99 -10.05
CA LEU A 53 15.46 -5.27 -8.82
C LEU A 53 14.23 -4.52 -8.27
N PHE A 54 13.40 -3.94 -9.14
CA PHE A 54 12.18 -3.28 -8.71
C PHE A 54 11.14 -4.29 -8.19
N MET A 55 11.04 -5.47 -8.78
CA MET A 55 10.18 -6.54 -8.24
C MET A 55 10.69 -7.05 -6.89
N ALA A 56 12.01 -7.12 -6.67
CA ALA A 56 12.59 -7.44 -5.36
C ALA A 56 12.28 -6.36 -4.30
N LEU A 57 12.32 -5.07 -4.69
CA LEU A 57 11.91 -3.96 -3.85
C LEU A 57 10.42 -4.07 -3.50
N THR A 58 9.59 -4.34 -4.48
CA THR A 58 8.15 -4.55 -4.29
C THR A 58 7.88 -5.71 -3.34
N LYS A 59 8.62 -6.82 -3.48
CA LYS A 59 8.52 -7.95 -2.55
C LYS A 59 8.88 -7.55 -1.13
N LYS A 60 9.97 -6.79 -0.94
CA LYS A 60 10.34 -6.26 0.38
C LYS A 60 9.22 -5.40 0.97
N ALA A 61 8.58 -4.55 0.14
CA ALA A 61 7.45 -3.73 0.56
C ALA A 61 6.25 -4.59 1.02
N PHE A 62 5.89 -5.63 0.27
CA PHE A 62 4.83 -6.56 0.68
C PHE A 62 5.16 -7.34 1.95
N ASP A 63 6.41 -7.78 2.14
CA ASP A 63 6.83 -8.46 3.36
C ASP A 63 6.67 -7.54 4.58
N GLN A 64 7.11 -6.28 4.50
CA GLN A 64 6.93 -5.28 5.55
C GLN A 64 5.45 -4.99 5.82
N PHE A 65 4.67 -4.83 4.76
CA PHE A 65 3.24 -4.56 4.85
C PHE A 65 2.49 -5.72 5.54
N LYS A 66 2.84 -6.95 5.18
CA LYS A 66 2.29 -8.15 5.83
C LYS A 66 2.62 -8.19 7.32
N ASP A 67 3.86 -7.85 7.68
CA ASP A 67 4.28 -7.83 9.09
C ASP A 67 3.50 -6.77 9.88
N GLU A 68 3.29 -5.57 9.35
CA GLU A 68 2.43 -4.54 9.96
C GLU A 68 1.00 -5.05 10.19
N PHE A 69 0.38 -5.64 9.18
CA PHE A 69 -0.97 -6.20 9.29
C PHE A 69 -1.05 -7.31 10.35
N ARG A 70 -0.05 -8.20 10.35
CA ARG A 70 0.04 -9.30 11.31
C ARG A 70 0.21 -8.81 12.74
N GLU A 71 1.06 -7.81 12.97
CA GLU A 71 1.28 -7.23 14.30
C GLU A 71 -0.02 -6.63 14.86
N VAL A 72 -0.74 -5.85 14.03
CA VAL A 72 -2.03 -5.29 14.42
C VAL A 72 -3.03 -6.40 14.74
N TYR A 73 -3.14 -7.41 13.88
CA TYR A 73 -4.05 -8.54 14.10
C TYR A 73 -3.76 -9.27 15.41
N LEU A 74 -2.49 -9.50 15.74
CA LEU A 74 -2.06 -10.23 16.94
C LEU A 74 -2.09 -9.36 18.21
N SER A 75 -2.36 -8.04 18.11
CA SER A 75 -2.44 -7.18 19.30
C SER A 75 -3.54 -7.66 20.25
N LYS A 76 -3.20 -7.76 21.55
CA LYS A 76 -4.12 -8.24 22.59
C LYS A 76 -4.97 -7.11 23.16
N GLY A 77 -6.16 -7.44 23.66
CA GLY A 77 -7.03 -6.51 24.38
C GLY A 77 -7.75 -5.50 23.51
N LYS A 78 -7.67 -5.63 22.16
CA LYS A 78 -8.34 -4.75 21.20
C LYS A 78 -9.49 -5.46 20.51
N THR A 79 -10.60 -4.75 20.31
CA THR A 79 -11.71 -5.15 19.46
C THR A 79 -11.31 -5.16 17.99
N GLY A 80 -12.09 -5.84 17.16
CA GLY A 80 -11.84 -5.85 15.70
C GLY A 80 -11.88 -4.44 15.10
N LEU A 81 -12.79 -3.57 15.56
CA LEU A 81 -12.86 -2.18 15.11
C LEU A 81 -11.61 -1.37 15.50
N GLU A 82 -11.11 -1.52 16.73
CA GLU A 82 -9.87 -0.86 17.16
C GLU A 82 -8.68 -1.33 16.33
N LYS A 83 -8.60 -2.61 16.00
CA LYS A 83 -7.55 -3.15 15.12
C LYS A 83 -7.64 -2.57 13.71
N ILE A 84 -8.83 -2.50 13.12
CA ILE A 84 -9.01 -1.86 11.80
C ILE A 84 -8.61 -0.38 11.86
N THR A 85 -8.96 0.34 12.92
CA THR A 85 -8.56 1.75 13.11
C THR A 85 -7.04 1.88 13.18
N ASP A 86 -6.38 1.06 13.98
CA ASP A 86 -4.92 1.04 14.10
C ASP A 86 -4.25 0.69 12.76
N LEU A 87 -4.83 -0.27 12.02
CA LEU A 87 -4.32 -0.64 10.70
C LEU A 87 -4.34 0.54 9.75
N VAL A 88 -5.44 1.28 9.69
CA VAL A 88 -5.56 2.47 8.83
C VAL A 88 -4.48 3.50 9.19
N ILE A 89 -4.29 3.78 10.49
CA ILE A 89 -3.24 4.70 10.96
C ILE A 89 -1.86 4.23 10.51
N ARG A 90 -1.54 2.96 10.68
CA ARG A 90 -0.24 2.39 10.28
C ARG A 90 -0.02 2.42 8.78
N VAL A 91 -1.06 2.17 7.98
CA VAL A 91 -0.95 2.23 6.52
C VAL A 91 -0.66 3.65 6.05
N VAL A 92 -1.36 4.65 6.59
CA VAL A 92 -1.12 6.07 6.29
C VAL A 92 0.29 6.49 6.72
N ASP A 93 0.73 6.07 7.90
CA ASP A 93 2.09 6.34 8.39
C ASP A 93 3.16 5.65 7.53
N PHE A 94 2.93 4.40 7.12
CA PHE A 94 3.82 3.67 6.21
C PHE A 94 3.93 4.38 4.84
N ALA A 95 2.82 4.77 4.25
CA ALA A 95 2.78 5.48 2.98
C ALA A 95 3.57 6.80 3.05
N SER A 96 3.37 7.60 4.10
CA SER A 96 4.05 8.88 4.29
C SER A 96 5.57 8.75 4.50
N LYS A 97 6.01 7.71 5.22
CA LYS A 97 7.43 7.48 5.53
C LYS A 97 8.18 6.70 4.44
N ASN A 98 7.47 5.88 3.66
CA ASN A 98 8.05 4.93 2.71
C ASN A 98 7.37 5.02 1.34
N GLN A 99 7.20 6.23 0.80
CA GLN A 99 6.42 6.48 -0.42
C GLN A 99 6.80 5.53 -1.57
N ILE A 100 8.09 5.35 -1.86
CA ILE A 100 8.53 4.47 -2.95
C ILE A 100 8.10 3.01 -2.76
N LEU A 101 8.07 2.52 -1.51
CA LEU A 101 7.61 1.17 -1.19
C LEU A 101 6.09 1.07 -1.31
N TYR A 102 5.37 2.08 -0.85
CA TYR A 102 3.92 2.15 -0.97
C TYR A 102 3.49 2.22 -2.44
N ASP A 103 4.12 3.09 -3.23
CA ASP A 103 3.88 3.19 -4.67
C ASP A 103 4.17 1.88 -5.40
N ALA A 104 5.22 1.15 -4.99
CA ALA A 104 5.53 -0.16 -5.54
C ALA A 104 4.42 -1.20 -5.27
N ILE A 105 3.81 -1.17 -4.06
CA ILE A 105 2.65 -2.03 -3.73
C ILE A 105 1.46 -1.67 -4.64
N ILE A 106 1.13 -0.40 -4.77
CA ILE A 106 -0.02 0.05 -5.57
C ILE A 106 0.19 -0.28 -7.06
N ASN A 107 1.37 0.00 -7.60
CA ASN A 107 1.71 -0.35 -8.98
C ASN A 107 1.65 -1.87 -9.23
N PHE A 108 2.05 -2.67 -8.24
CA PHE A 108 1.94 -4.13 -8.36
C PHE A 108 0.48 -4.61 -8.41
N MET A 109 -0.45 -3.96 -7.71
CA MET A 109 -1.88 -4.28 -7.80
C MET A 109 -2.40 -4.10 -9.23
N ASP A 110 -1.95 -3.05 -9.95
CA ASP A 110 -2.27 -2.86 -11.36
C ASP A 110 -1.63 -3.95 -12.25
N LEU A 111 -0.39 -4.35 -11.95
CA LEU A 111 0.27 -5.46 -12.64
C LEU A 111 -0.48 -6.79 -12.45
N VAL A 112 -0.95 -7.09 -11.24
CA VAL A 112 -1.79 -8.29 -10.98
C VAL A 112 -3.07 -8.26 -11.80
N LYS A 113 -3.73 -7.10 -11.85
CA LYS A 113 -4.95 -6.93 -12.68
C LYS A 113 -4.68 -7.21 -14.16
N LYS A 114 -3.60 -6.63 -14.72
CA LYS A 114 -3.18 -6.89 -16.11
C LYS A 114 -2.79 -8.36 -16.31
N TYR A 115 -2.05 -8.96 -15.38
CA TYR A 115 -1.60 -10.34 -15.46
C TYR A 115 -2.77 -11.34 -15.54
N ASN A 116 -3.87 -11.07 -14.83
CA ASN A 116 -5.06 -11.92 -14.82
C ASN A 116 -5.95 -11.77 -16.05
N GLN A 117 -5.70 -10.78 -16.93
CA GLN A 117 -6.42 -10.56 -18.18
C GLN A 117 -5.50 -10.90 -19.36
N GLU A 118 -5.87 -11.87 -20.18
CA GLU A 118 -5.00 -12.41 -21.23
C GLU A 118 -4.51 -11.34 -22.23
N GLU A 119 -5.38 -10.43 -22.63
CA GLU A 119 -5.01 -9.35 -23.55
C GLU A 119 -4.09 -8.32 -22.91
N SER A 120 -4.42 -7.87 -21.71
CA SER A 120 -3.62 -6.87 -20.97
C SER A 120 -2.28 -7.44 -20.48
N ARG A 121 -2.18 -8.76 -20.31
CA ARG A 121 -0.90 -9.42 -19.95
C ARG A 121 0.18 -9.18 -20.99
N LYS A 122 -0.17 -9.04 -22.26
CA LYS A 122 0.76 -8.75 -23.36
C LYS A 122 1.39 -7.35 -23.26
N GLU A 123 0.78 -6.44 -22.48
CA GLU A 123 1.30 -5.10 -22.22
C GLU A 123 2.34 -5.07 -21.10
N ILE A 124 2.49 -6.16 -20.33
CA ILE A 124 3.48 -6.22 -19.26
C ILE A 124 4.85 -6.46 -19.88
N ASP A 125 5.84 -5.67 -19.43
CA ASP A 125 7.22 -5.83 -19.85
C ASP A 125 7.69 -7.29 -19.65
N PRO A 126 8.21 -7.96 -20.67
CA PRO A 126 8.71 -9.33 -20.56
C PRO A 126 9.76 -9.50 -19.45
N LEU A 127 10.59 -8.50 -19.19
CA LEU A 127 11.59 -8.53 -18.12
C LEU A 127 10.96 -8.62 -16.72
N ILE A 128 9.76 -8.07 -16.54
CA ILE A 128 8.98 -8.23 -15.30
C ILE A 128 8.45 -9.67 -15.22
N LEU A 129 7.88 -10.19 -16.30
CA LEU A 129 7.32 -11.54 -16.33
C LEU A 129 8.38 -12.62 -16.07
N GLU A 130 9.64 -12.40 -16.49
CA GLU A 130 10.77 -13.29 -16.27
C GLU A 130 11.36 -13.19 -14.85
N SER A 131 10.99 -12.19 -14.07
CA SER A 131 11.49 -12.00 -12.71
C SER A 131 10.96 -13.06 -11.75
N GLN A 132 11.86 -13.74 -11.05
CA GLN A 132 11.49 -14.67 -9.98
C GLN A 132 10.78 -13.95 -8.81
N HIS A 133 11.11 -12.68 -8.58
CA HIS A 133 10.46 -11.86 -7.57
C HIS A 133 9.02 -11.55 -7.94
N PHE A 134 8.73 -11.32 -9.24
CA PHE A 134 7.36 -11.16 -9.74
C PHE A 134 6.53 -12.42 -9.52
N GLN A 135 7.06 -13.60 -9.89
CA GLN A 135 6.37 -14.87 -9.67
C GLN A 135 6.08 -15.09 -8.17
N LYS A 136 7.06 -14.78 -7.31
CA LYS A 136 6.88 -14.90 -5.86
C LYS A 136 5.84 -13.92 -5.31
N LEU A 137 5.78 -12.71 -5.85
CA LEU A 137 4.77 -11.71 -5.50
C LEU A 137 3.35 -12.17 -5.84
N LEU A 138 3.15 -12.81 -7.01
CA LEU A 138 1.85 -13.38 -7.38
C LEU A 138 1.33 -14.41 -6.35
N GLU A 139 2.25 -15.14 -5.67
CA GLU A 139 1.88 -16.09 -4.63
C GLU A 139 1.47 -15.42 -3.31
N ILE A 140 2.12 -14.32 -2.93
CA ILE A 140 2.05 -13.75 -1.57
C ILE A 140 1.25 -12.44 -1.46
N HIS A 141 0.95 -11.75 -2.56
CA HIS A 141 0.39 -10.39 -2.53
C HIS A 141 -0.95 -10.28 -1.79
N HIS A 142 -1.70 -11.37 -1.69
CA HIS A 142 -2.98 -11.41 -0.99
C HIS A 142 -2.87 -11.65 0.53
N GLU A 143 -1.69 -12.00 1.04
CA GLU A 143 -1.51 -12.35 2.46
C GLU A 143 -1.83 -11.19 3.42
N PRO A 144 -1.44 -9.93 3.18
CA PRO A 144 -1.83 -8.84 4.05
C PRO A 144 -3.34 -8.69 4.17
N ALA A 145 -4.07 -8.81 3.06
CA ALA A 145 -5.52 -8.67 3.04
C ALA A 145 -6.23 -9.71 3.91
N LYS A 146 -5.68 -10.93 4.04
CA LYS A 146 -6.24 -11.96 4.93
C LYS A 146 -6.34 -11.47 6.37
N PHE A 147 -5.29 -10.82 6.89
CA PHE A 147 -5.32 -10.26 8.25
C PHE A 147 -6.37 -9.16 8.39
N GLY A 148 -6.51 -8.30 7.37
CA GLY A 148 -7.55 -7.27 7.35
C GLY A 148 -8.96 -7.87 7.43
N VAL A 149 -9.24 -8.87 6.61
CA VAL A 149 -10.52 -9.60 6.63
C VAL A 149 -10.75 -10.27 8.01
N MET A 150 -9.71 -10.89 8.59
CA MET A 150 -9.81 -11.49 9.91
C MET A 150 -10.11 -10.48 11.02
N MET A 151 -9.56 -9.25 10.94
CA MET A 151 -9.88 -8.17 11.88
C MET A 151 -11.34 -7.71 11.76
N VAL A 152 -11.87 -7.58 10.54
CA VAL A 152 -13.31 -7.28 10.32
C VAL A 152 -14.19 -8.41 10.88
N SER A 153 -13.84 -9.67 10.58
CA SER A 153 -14.54 -10.84 11.12
C SER A 153 -14.54 -10.87 12.64
N GLN A 154 -13.40 -10.51 13.26
CA GLN A 154 -13.31 -10.39 14.72
C GLN A 154 -14.26 -9.29 15.22
N GLY A 155 -14.29 -8.12 14.59
CA GLY A 155 -15.15 -7.00 15.00
C GLY A 155 -16.64 -7.32 14.92
N ILE A 156 -17.04 -8.11 13.92
CA ILE A 156 -18.43 -8.63 13.83
C ILE A 156 -18.70 -9.58 15.01
N LYS A 157 -17.78 -10.46 15.32
CA LYS A 157 -17.96 -11.43 16.43
C LYS A 157 -17.97 -10.78 17.81
N ASP A 158 -17.15 -9.76 18.05
CA ASP A 158 -17.06 -9.05 19.32
C ASP A 158 -18.08 -7.90 19.44
N GLY A 159 -18.90 -7.68 18.42
CA GLY A 159 -19.95 -6.68 18.39
C GLY A 159 -19.47 -5.24 18.16
N SER A 160 -18.18 -5.03 17.89
CA SER A 160 -17.61 -3.70 17.62
C SER A 160 -17.87 -3.22 16.18
N ILE A 161 -18.16 -4.15 15.28
CA ILE A 161 -18.56 -3.91 13.89
C ILE A 161 -19.95 -4.51 13.68
N ARG A 162 -20.83 -3.79 13.00
CA ARG A 162 -22.20 -4.19 12.75
C ARG A 162 -22.29 -5.53 12.00
N PRO A 163 -23.23 -6.41 12.39
CA PRO A 163 -23.23 -7.81 11.97
C PRO A 163 -23.66 -8.06 10.50
N GLU A 164 -24.32 -7.10 9.86
CA GLU A 164 -24.79 -7.24 8.47
C GLU A 164 -23.68 -7.03 7.42
N LEU A 165 -22.47 -6.65 7.85
CA LEU A 165 -21.34 -6.46 6.95
C LEU A 165 -20.66 -7.78 6.58
N GLN A 166 -20.29 -7.91 5.32
CA GLN A 166 -19.48 -9.04 4.83
C GLN A 166 -17.99 -8.71 4.97
N PRO A 167 -17.19 -9.54 5.69
CA PRO A 167 -15.81 -9.21 6.04
C PRO A 167 -14.93 -8.84 4.85
N GLU A 168 -14.97 -9.63 3.77
CA GLU A 168 -14.16 -9.42 2.58
C GLU A 168 -14.52 -8.12 1.87
N ILE A 169 -15.81 -7.92 1.58
CA ILE A 169 -16.30 -6.70 0.90
C ILE A 169 -15.97 -5.48 1.74
N THR A 170 -16.19 -5.57 3.06
CA THR A 170 -15.91 -4.47 3.99
C THR A 170 -14.43 -4.12 4.01
N PHE A 171 -13.54 -5.12 4.10
CA PHE A 171 -12.10 -4.86 4.11
C PHE A 171 -11.65 -4.22 2.79
N TYR A 172 -12.05 -4.75 1.63
CA TYR A 172 -11.66 -4.15 0.35
C TYR A 172 -12.27 -2.77 0.11
N THR A 173 -13.45 -2.49 0.68
CA THR A 173 -14.02 -1.13 0.68
C THR A 173 -13.14 -0.18 1.50
N ILE A 174 -12.75 -0.57 2.72
CA ILE A 174 -11.83 0.21 3.56
C ILE A 174 -10.50 0.43 2.82
N TRP A 175 -9.96 -0.61 2.21
CA TRP A 175 -8.72 -0.53 1.43
C TRP A 175 -8.81 0.48 0.29
N SER A 176 -9.91 0.45 -0.47
CA SER A 176 -10.17 1.42 -1.55
C SER A 176 -10.27 2.86 -1.02
N MET A 177 -10.89 3.04 0.15
CA MET A 177 -10.98 4.35 0.80
C MET A 177 -9.60 4.85 1.24
N ILE A 178 -8.73 3.98 1.78
CA ILE A 178 -7.36 4.36 2.17
C ILE A 178 -6.56 4.80 0.94
N ILE A 179 -6.60 4.02 -0.16
CA ILE A 179 -5.90 4.39 -1.41
C ILE A 179 -6.39 5.74 -1.94
N GLY A 180 -7.70 5.97 -1.95
CA GLY A 180 -8.29 7.24 -2.36
C GLY A 180 -7.86 8.39 -1.45
N PHE A 181 -7.86 8.18 -0.14
CA PHE A 181 -7.40 9.15 0.85
C PHE A 181 -5.92 9.52 0.62
N GLU A 182 -5.03 8.53 0.48
CA GLU A 182 -3.60 8.75 0.25
C GLU A 182 -3.34 9.54 -1.05
N LYS A 183 -4.08 9.26 -2.11
CA LYS A 183 -3.95 10.00 -3.39
C LYS A 183 -4.46 11.44 -3.32
N MET A 184 -5.31 11.76 -2.35
CA MET A 184 -5.81 13.11 -2.13
C MET A 184 -4.91 13.95 -1.21
N LEU A 185 -3.90 13.33 -0.57
CA LEU A 185 -2.95 14.07 0.25
C LEU A 185 -2.00 14.88 -0.64
N GLY A 186 -1.83 16.15 -0.29
CA GLY A 186 -0.98 17.06 -1.05
C GLY A 186 -1.73 18.32 -1.51
N PRO A 187 -1.15 19.09 -2.45
CA PRO A 187 -1.80 20.27 -2.99
C PRO A 187 -2.98 19.88 -3.88
N VAL A 188 -4.18 20.29 -3.49
CA VAL A 188 -5.41 20.14 -4.28
C VAL A 188 -5.90 21.53 -4.64
N GLY A 189 -6.03 21.81 -5.94
CA GLY A 189 -6.53 23.10 -6.44
C GLY A 189 -8.05 23.03 -6.68
N TYR A 190 -8.78 23.96 -6.13
CA TYR A 190 -10.17 24.24 -6.49
C TYR A 190 -10.33 25.75 -6.68
N ASP A 191 -10.92 26.16 -7.78
CA ASP A 191 -11.23 27.55 -8.10
C ASP A 191 -10.00 28.50 -8.00
N GLY A 192 -8.85 28.04 -8.49
CA GLY A 192 -7.60 28.81 -8.50
C GLY A 192 -6.93 29.01 -7.14
N LYS A 193 -7.45 28.38 -6.09
CA LYS A 193 -6.85 28.35 -4.73
C LYS A 193 -6.26 26.98 -4.46
N GLU A 194 -4.98 26.95 -4.13
CA GLU A 194 -4.30 25.74 -3.69
C GLU A 194 -4.65 25.46 -2.23
N VAL A 195 -5.37 24.37 -1.97
CA VAL A 195 -5.64 23.88 -0.63
C VAL A 195 -4.70 22.71 -0.34
N LYS A 196 -3.81 22.86 0.63
CA LYS A 196 -2.97 21.75 1.08
C LYS A 196 -3.77 20.86 2.01
N ILE A 197 -4.06 19.66 1.54
CA ILE A 197 -4.68 18.62 2.36
C ILE A 197 -3.53 17.82 2.99
N ASN A 198 -3.43 17.88 4.32
CA ASN A 198 -2.41 17.14 5.07
C ASN A 198 -3.04 16.05 5.95
N PRO A 199 -2.27 14.99 6.29
CA PRO A 199 -2.77 13.90 7.13
C PRO A 199 -3.28 14.37 8.50
N GLU A 200 -2.62 15.36 9.11
CA GLU A 200 -2.94 15.84 10.47
C GLU A 200 -4.32 16.47 10.54
N SER A 201 -4.77 17.13 9.48
CA SER A 201 -6.10 17.76 9.43
C SER A 201 -7.20 16.82 8.97
N LEU A 202 -6.92 15.92 8.02
CA LEU A 202 -7.93 15.04 7.43
C LEU A 202 -8.06 13.69 8.12
N GLN A 203 -6.97 13.13 8.62
CA GLN A 203 -6.96 11.78 9.19
C GLN A 203 -7.96 11.58 10.34
N PRO A 204 -8.12 12.51 11.30
CA PRO A 204 -9.12 12.34 12.37
C PRO A 204 -10.56 12.27 11.84
N GLY A 205 -10.89 13.12 10.85
CA GLY A 205 -12.21 13.10 10.20
C GLY A 205 -12.46 11.82 9.43
N PHE A 206 -11.48 11.36 8.65
CA PHE A 206 -11.54 10.11 7.92
C PHE A 206 -11.74 8.91 8.85
N LEU A 207 -10.97 8.82 9.94
CA LEU A 207 -11.09 7.73 10.92
C LEU A 207 -12.45 7.75 11.61
N LYS A 208 -12.96 8.92 11.94
CA LYS A 208 -14.29 9.02 12.56
C LYS A 208 -15.38 8.55 11.61
N LEU A 209 -15.38 8.99 10.34
CA LEU A 209 -16.34 8.54 9.34
C LEU A 209 -16.28 7.03 9.14
N LEU A 210 -15.07 6.47 9.05
CA LEU A 210 -14.87 5.03 8.94
C LEU A 210 -15.45 4.28 10.15
N GLN A 211 -15.17 4.73 11.37
CA GLN A 211 -15.70 4.10 12.59
C GLN A 211 -17.23 4.18 12.64
N ASP A 212 -17.82 5.35 12.33
CA ASP A 212 -19.27 5.53 12.32
C ASP A 212 -19.94 4.62 11.27
N MET A 213 -19.34 4.48 10.10
CA MET A 213 -19.79 3.54 9.06
C MET A 213 -19.76 2.09 9.55
N LEU A 214 -18.67 1.67 10.20
CA LEU A 214 -18.50 0.30 10.67
C LEU A 214 -19.38 -0.04 11.88
N LYS A 215 -19.68 0.93 12.74
CA LYS A 215 -20.60 0.79 13.89
C LYS A 215 -22.07 0.88 13.50
N GLY A 216 -22.40 1.48 12.36
CA GLY A 216 -23.79 1.79 12.00
C GLY A 216 -24.36 2.99 12.75
N THR A 217 -23.51 3.88 13.28
CA THR A 217 -23.91 5.07 14.03
C THR A 217 -24.21 6.28 13.15
N ILE A 218 -24.05 6.15 11.83
CA ILE A 218 -24.52 7.16 10.89
C ILE A 218 -26.06 7.10 10.89
N GLN A 219 -26.70 7.83 11.79
CA GLN A 219 -28.12 8.12 11.67
C GLN A 219 -28.27 8.96 10.39
N ALA A 220 -29.17 8.54 9.51
CA ALA A 220 -29.62 9.42 8.45
C ALA A 220 -30.11 10.70 9.12
N SER A 221 -29.31 11.77 9.05
CA SER A 221 -29.80 13.10 9.41
C SER A 221 -31.04 13.31 8.56
N LYS A 222 -32.17 13.71 9.18
CA LYS A 222 -33.32 14.17 8.43
C LYS A 222 -32.83 15.06 7.31
N PRO A 223 -33.26 14.86 6.06
CA PRO A 223 -32.78 15.67 4.96
C PRO A 223 -32.89 17.13 5.37
N ALA A 224 -31.78 17.84 5.49
CA ALA A 224 -31.82 19.26 5.67
C ALA A 224 -32.64 19.78 4.49
N THR A 225 -33.70 20.55 4.80
CA THR A 225 -34.49 21.22 3.77
C THR A 225 -33.48 22.10 3.03
N VAL A 226 -33.00 21.65 1.88
CA VAL A 226 -32.14 22.44 1.03
C VAL A 226 -33.00 23.58 0.57
N GLN A 227 -32.83 24.73 1.22
CA GLN A 227 -33.28 25.97 0.64
C GLN A 227 -32.52 26.13 -0.67
N THR A 228 -33.16 25.78 -1.77
CA THR A 228 -32.72 26.09 -3.12
C THR A 228 -32.82 27.61 -3.31
N SER A 229 -31.76 28.30 -2.91
CA SER A 229 -31.44 29.63 -3.41
C SER A 229 -30.04 29.55 -4.04
N LEU A 230 -29.96 28.82 -5.13
CA LEU A 230 -28.89 28.90 -6.10
C LEU A 230 -29.52 29.51 -7.36
N PHE A 231 -29.56 30.86 -7.40
CA PHE A 231 -29.46 31.71 -8.61
C PHE A 231 -29.53 33.15 -8.13
#